data_d566fe01b8c3118f8f9775117bfde597
#
_entry.id   d566fe01b8c3118f8f9775117bfde597
#
_cell.length_a   1.000
_cell.length_b   1.000
_cell.length_c   1.000
_cell.angle_alpha   90.00
_cell.angle_beta   90.00
_cell.angle_gamma   90.00
#
_symmetry.space_group_name_H-M   'P 1'
#
loop_
_entity.id
_entity.type
_entity.pdbx_description
1 polymer ?
#
loop_
_entity_poly.entity_id
_entity_poly.type
_entity_poly.pdbx_seq_one_letter_code
_entity_poly.pdbx_strand_id
1 'polypeptide(L)' 'MCGCFSCCEIFPPSEITDYLPDEPPTALCPYCYIDTVIGDASVFPITEDFLTEMMRRWFG' A
#
# COMPACT_ATOMS: atom_id res chain seq x y z
N MET A 1 -6.79 0.38 -8.22
CA MET A 1 -6.84 -0.07 -6.79
C MET A 1 -5.47 -0.04 -6.19
N CYS A 2 -5.39 0.18 -4.91
CA CYS A 2 -4.16 0.18 -4.14
C CYS A 2 -4.24 -0.84 -3.02
N GLY A 3 -3.10 -1.26 -2.51
CA GLY A 3 -3.05 -2.19 -1.41
C GLY A 3 -1.89 -1.87 -0.48
N CYS A 4 -2.06 -2.13 0.80
CA CYS A 4 -1.03 -1.94 1.82
C CYS A 4 -0.54 -3.29 2.30
N PHE A 5 0.76 -3.55 2.20
CA PHE A 5 1.28 -4.86 2.63
C PHE A 5 1.62 -4.91 4.12
N SER A 6 1.36 -3.85 4.86
CA SER A 6 1.48 -3.87 6.32
C SER A 6 0.21 -4.39 6.98
N CYS A 7 -0.95 -3.89 6.56
CA CYS A 7 -2.24 -4.32 7.09
C CYS A 7 -3.03 -5.21 6.12
N CYS A 8 -2.53 -5.40 4.91
CA CYS A 8 -3.15 -6.23 3.85
C CYS A 8 -4.53 -5.73 3.42
N GLU A 9 -4.80 -4.44 3.57
CA GLU A 9 -6.05 -3.84 3.11
C GLU A 9 -5.93 -3.42 1.65
N ILE A 10 -7.01 -3.61 0.88
CA ILE A 10 -7.12 -3.19 -0.51
C ILE A 10 -8.18 -2.12 -0.58
N PHE A 11 -7.86 -1.00 -1.22
CA PHE A 11 -8.74 0.16 -1.26
C PHE A 11 -8.53 0.96 -2.54
N PRO A 12 -9.54 1.76 -2.96
CA PRO A 12 -9.36 2.65 -4.11
C PRO A 12 -8.45 3.82 -3.73
N PRO A 13 -7.71 4.39 -4.71
CA PRO A 13 -6.82 5.52 -4.42
C PRO A 13 -7.53 6.76 -3.87
N SER A 14 -8.84 6.86 -4.09
CA SER A 14 -9.63 7.96 -3.56
C SER A 14 -9.73 7.95 -2.02
N GLU A 15 -9.44 6.83 -1.37
CA GLU A 15 -9.43 6.75 0.09
C GLU A 15 -8.13 7.27 0.70
N ILE A 16 -7.09 7.45 -0.13
CA ILE A 16 -5.81 7.98 0.35
C ILE A 16 -5.95 9.49 0.52
N THR A 17 -5.82 9.97 1.74
CA THR A 17 -5.96 11.39 2.07
C THR A 17 -4.67 12.02 2.58
N ASP A 18 -3.72 11.20 3.02
CA ASP A 18 -2.47 11.67 3.59
C ASP A 18 -1.27 11.17 2.76
N TYR A 19 -0.29 12.05 2.57
CA TYR A 19 0.94 11.76 1.85
C TYR A 19 2.13 12.32 2.61
N LEU A 20 3.26 11.62 2.52
CA LEU A 20 4.52 12.15 3.01
C LEU A 20 5.03 13.21 2.02
N PRO A 21 5.72 14.26 2.51
CA PRO A 21 6.20 15.35 1.65
C PRO A 21 7.46 14.96 0.87
N ASP A 22 7.35 13.92 0.05
CA ASP A 22 8.42 13.45 -0.83
C ASP A 22 8.15 13.87 -2.28
N GLU A 23 9.14 13.71 -3.15
CA GLU A 23 8.98 13.94 -4.59
C GLU A 23 9.34 12.67 -5.37
N PRO A 24 8.34 11.91 -5.91
CA PRO A 24 6.89 12.16 -5.78
C PRO A 24 6.36 11.87 -4.37
N PRO A 25 5.21 12.46 -3.99
CA PRO A 25 4.65 12.21 -2.66
C PRO A 25 4.38 10.74 -2.40
N THR A 26 4.73 10.28 -1.21
CA THR A 26 4.51 8.90 -0.81
C THR A 26 3.15 8.76 -0.12
N ALA A 27 2.27 7.92 -0.69
CA ALA A 27 0.94 7.70 -0.12
C ALA A 27 1.01 6.93 1.19
N LEU A 28 0.22 7.37 2.16
CA LEU A 28 0.07 6.67 3.43
C LEU A 28 -1.22 5.84 3.42
N CYS A 29 -1.16 4.65 3.99
CA CYS A 29 -2.33 3.79 4.12
C CYS A 29 -3.40 4.48 4.98
N PRO A 30 -4.67 4.57 4.51
CA PRO A 30 -5.72 5.21 5.30
C PRO A 30 -6.14 4.41 6.53
N TYR A 31 -5.69 3.18 6.65
CA TYR A 31 -6.06 2.30 7.76
C TYR A 31 -4.98 2.18 8.83
N CYS A 32 -3.72 2.10 8.43
CA CYS A 32 -2.62 1.93 9.38
C CYS A 32 -1.61 3.08 9.39
N TYR A 33 -1.72 4.00 8.44
CA TYR A 33 -0.85 5.18 8.31
C TYR A 33 0.63 4.86 8.11
N ILE A 34 0.93 3.70 7.51
CA ILE A 34 2.30 3.32 7.16
C ILE A 34 2.48 3.50 5.66
N ASP A 35 3.69 3.81 5.22
CA ASP A 35 4.02 4.14 3.83
C ASP A 35 4.26 2.89 2.96
N THR A 36 3.53 1.82 3.22
CA THR A 36 3.67 0.54 2.52
C THR A 36 2.57 0.31 1.49
N VAL A 37 2.12 1.37 0.84
CA VAL A 37 1.03 1.32 -0.15
C VAL A 37 1.60 1.05 -1.54
N ILE A 38 0.99 0.09 -2.25
CA ILE A 38 1.32 -0.25 -3.63
C ILE A 38 0.10 0.00 -4.50
N GLY A 39 0.31 0.66 -5.64
CA GLY A 39 -0.75 0.90 -6.61
C GLY A 39 -0.78 -0.16 -7.71
N ASP A 40 -1.93 -0.36 -8.34
CA ASP A 40 -2.08 -1.30 -9.45
C ASP A 40 -1.45 -0.79 -10.75
N ALA A 41 -1.06 0.47 -10.78
CA ALA A 41 -0.29 1.03 -11.89
C ALA A 41 1.13 0.46 -11.95
N SER A 42 1.62 -0.14 -10.86
CA SER A 42 2.89 -0.85 -10.85
C SER A 42 2.71 -2.24 -11.48
N VAL A 43 3.81 -2.95 -11.69
CA VAL A 43 3.76 -4.29 -12.30
C VAL A 43 3.27 -5.38 -11.33
N PHE A 44 2.94 -5.01 -10.12
CA PHE A 44 2.56 -5.97 -9.07
C PHE A 44 1.05 -6.15 -9.02
N PRO A 45 0.56 -7.39 -8.83
CA PRO A 45 -0.87 -7.63 -8.63
C PRO A 45 -1.30 -7.14 -7.25
N ILE A 46 -2.43 -6.44 -7.19
CA ILE A 46 -2.98 -5.98 -5.92
C ILE A 46 -3.97 -7.02 -5.43
N THR A 47 -3.45 -8.06 -4.81
CA THR A 47 -4.24 -9.16 -4.24
C THR A 47 -3.82 -9.40 -2.80
N GLU A 48 -4.71 -10.00 -2.04
CA GLU A 48 -4.45 -10.32 -0.64
C GLU A 48 -3.26 -11.27 -0.49
N ASP A 49 -3.16 -12.25 -1.38
CA ASP A 49 -2.05 -13.20 -1.38
C ASP A 49 -0.70 -12.51 -1.61
N PHE A 50 -0.65 -11.60 -2.57
CA PHE A 50 0.56 -10.85 -2.86
C PHE A 50 0.95 -9.96 -1.70
N LEU A 51 -0.01 -9.27 -1.09
CA LEU A 51 0.24 -8.38 0.04
C LEU A 51 0.75 -9.17 1.25
N THR A 52 0.21 -10.36 1.48
CA THR A 52 0.67 -11.26 2.54
C THR A 52 2.11 -11.69 2.32
N GLU A 53 2.48 -12.03 1.07
CA GLU A 53 3.86 -12.37 0.72
C GLU A 53 4.81 -11.20 0.96
N MET A 54 4.41 -9.99 0.58
CA MET A 54 5.21 -8.80 0.79
C MET A 54 5.41 -8.54 2.29
N MET A 55 4.35 -8.69 3.07
CA MET A 55 4.43 -8.53 4.51
C MET A 55 5.44 -9.51 5.12
N ARG A 56 5.41 -10.75 4.70
CA ARG A 56 6.35 -11.76 5.20
C ARG A 56 7.79 -11.43 4.88
N ARG A 57 8.04 -10.89 3.68
CA ARG A 57 9.40 -10.54 3.26
C ARG A 57 9.95 -9.32 3.99
N TRP A 58 9.09 -8.36 4.31
CA TRP A 58 9.52 -7.10 4.90
C TRP A 58 9.39 -7.07 6.42
N PHE A 59 8.42 -7.77 7.00
CA PHE A 59 8.13 -7.71 8.44
C PHE A 59 8.25 -9.07 9.15
N GLY A 60 8.32 -10.12 8.39
CA GLY A 60 8.33 -11.44 8.96
C GLY A 60 9.58 -12.17 8.82
#